data_7339fc0aec5fed974bb5211d85c053d7
#
_entry.id   7339fc0aec5fed974bb5211d85c053d7
#
_cell.length_a   1.000
_cell.length_b   1.000
_cell.length_c   1.000
_cell.angle_alpha   90.00
_cell.angle_beta   90.00
_cell.angle_gamma   90.00
#
_symmetry.space_group_name_H-M   'P 1'
#
loop_
_entity.id
_entity.type
_entity.pdbx_description
1 polymer ?
#
loop_
_entity_poly.entity_id
_entity_poly.type
_entity_poly.pdbx_seq_one_letter_code
_entity_poly.pdbx_strand_id
1 'polypeptide(L)'
;MKKMNVVLGAFVAVMLFSGSLTAADMVIRGLVTDSSGKPIRGALVRAQAGYKVVTRFSQKDGKYEITVPSGTYSITADAFGYGSKRADRDAAQVGDINFKLSASTDVMRLSGADIKNLLPDNAETKLIQADCYNCHSMAHLAIHRGSTAKEWQDFLPTMTRGRFPVVADPKQNPNTTQEHFKALTEALGKYFGPDSPYLSPDADAPTLDQIKHPALVDAALSATIREYVIPTPMPMAHSMSVDPLRRIAWWGEESQLANKVGRFDMDTEKFTEYPAETKNAHVHTGIVGKDGTYYVTLPGGGDSKIASVSPDSGKLIEYKWPEKRGNPHTLALDKAGNLVMSGGASGEVWTFDTETKKFGFHTFTVPPSYPDDSITQWSLIPGEPLPPVRATSYDIKIDSKGKYFLTIYGMGTLISLDPVTGVSKAYHPEGTPSMRGLAIDAQDNVWFSNYNGHKLGKFDPRTETIKEYQPPTKNATPYGVTVDKAGYIWYSDLVGNNLTRFDPKTEQFIEYPLPTRDAGPKFMSVDANGKIWFTEVMGAKIGMIDPGIGK
;
A
#
# COMPACT_ATOMS: atom_id res chain seq x y z
N MET A 1 -13.78 -16.55 82.99
CA MET A 1 -14.00 -15.28 82.27
C MET A 1 -12.60 -14.74 81.90
N LYS A 2 -12.12 -14.97 80.71
CA LYS A 2 -10.90 -14.36 80.18
C LYS A 2 -11.29 -13.54 78.95
N LYS A 3 -11.05 -12.23 79.01
CA LYS A 3 -11.28 -11.30 77.91
C LYS A 3 -10.22 -11.48 76.86
N MET A 4 -10.64 -11.69 75.63
CA MET A 4 -9.77 -11.78 74.45
C MET A 4 -9.75 -10.43 73.76
N ASN A 5 -8.62 -9.74 73.80
CA ASN A 5 -8.41 -8.48 73.11
C ASN A 5 -8.13 -8.80 71.63
N VAL A 6 -8.99 -8.31 70.74
CA VAL A 6 -8.78 -8.33 69.29
C VAL A 6 -8.03 -7.03 68.92
N VAL A 7 -6.79 -7.17 68.45
CA VAL A 7 -6.03 -6.08 67.87
C VAL A 7 -6.38 -6.01 66.39
N LEU A 8 -7.05 -4.94 65.97
CA LEU A 8 -7.31 -4.61 64.57
C LEU A 8 -6.06 -4.00 63.96
N GLY A 9 -5.32 -4.74 63.19
CA GLY A 9 -4.22 -4.23 62.37
C GLY A 9 -4.75 -3.58 61.09
N ALA A 10 -4.62 -2.25 60.98
CA ALA A 10 -4.91 -1.52 59.76
C ALA A 10 -3.78 -1.75 58.73
N PHE A 11 -4.06 -2.49 57.67
CA PHE A 11 -3.19 -2.55 56.49
C PHE A 11 -3.41 -1.26 55.69
N VAL A 12 -2.44 -0.36 55.70
CA VAL A 12 -2.35 0.74 54.72
C VAL A 12 -1.78 0.16 53.46
N ALA A 13 -2.65 -0.05 52.45
CA ALA A 13 -2.24 -0.37 51.10
C ALA A 13 -1.67 0.91 50.46
N VAL A 14 -0.35 1.01 50.37
CA VAL A 14 0.31 2.02 49.55
C VAL A 14 0.11 1.59 48.09
N MET A 15 -0.86 2.19 47.42
CA MET A 15 -0.95 2.14 45.97
C MET A 15 0.21 2.96 45.38
N LEU A 16 1.26 2.30 44.97
CA LEU A 16 2.25 2.88 44.09
C LEU A 16 1.59 3.12 42.72
N PHE A 17 1.09 4.32 42.50
CA PHE A 17 0.83 4.83 41.16
C PHE A 17 2.17 4.93 40.44
N SER A 18 2.55 3.91 39.67
CA SER A 18 3.56 4.05 38.64
C SER A 18 2.95 4.86 37.48
N GLY A 19 2.83 6.16 37.67
CA GLY A 19 2.63 7.10 36.59
C GLY A 19 3.82 6.94 35.63
N SER A 20 3.60 6.42 34.45
CA SER A 20 4.56 6.53 33.35
C SER A 20 4.77 8.02 33.15
N LEU A 21 5.93 8.53 33.56
CA LEU A 21 6.40 9.85 33.16
C LEU A 21 6.46 9.80 31.63
N THR A 22 5.50 10.42 30.96
CA THR A 22 5.61 10.70 29.54
C THR A 22 6.85 11.58 29.40
N ALA A 23 7.87 11.11 28.69
CA ALA A 23 9.05 11.93 28.39
C ALA A 23 8.56 13.24 27.77
N ALA A 24 9.08 14.38 28.24
CA ALA A 24 8.73 15.68 27.69
C ALA A 24 9.02 15.68 26.18
N ASP A 25 8.18 16.32 25.39
CA ASP A 25 8.41 16.44 23.95
C ASP A 25 9.63 17.32 23.69
N MET A 26 10.42 16.92 22.70
CA MET A 26 11.57 17.68 22.18
C MET A 26 11.20 18.21 20.79
N VAL A 27 11.56 19.46 20.52
CA VAL A 27 11.36 20.10 19.21
C VAL A 27 12.69 20.21 18.49
N ILE A 28 12.80 19.57 17.33
CA ILE A 28 13.95 19.63 16.43
C ILE A 28 13.62 20.61 15.32
N ARG A 29 14.44 21.66 15.17
CA ARG A 29 14.24 22.74 14.20
C ARG A 29 15.49 22.94 13.36
N GLY A 30 15.31 23.64 12.25
CA GLY A 30 16.42 24.07 11.41
C GLY A 30 16.00 24.55 10.05
N LEU A 31 16.98 24.74 9.19
CA LEU A 31 16.87 25.25 7.84
C LEU A 31 17.47 24.24 6.85
N VAL A 32 16.78 23.98 5.74
CA VAL A 32 17.32 23.21 4.61
C VAL A 32 17.60 24.16 3.45
N THR A 33 18.85 24.21 2.98
CA THR A 33 19.29 25.06 1.87
C THR A 33 20.08 24.24 0.84
N ASP A 34 20.19 24.79 -0.36
CA ASP A 34 21.15 24.30 -1.36
C ASP A 34 22.58 24.79 -1.07
N SER A 35 23.53 24.41 -1.95
CA SER A 35 24.93 24.79 -1.83
C SER A 35 25.17 26.32 -1.96
N SER A 36 24.26 27.07 -2.54
CA SER A 36 24.32 28.54 -2.63
C SER A 36 23.72 29.26 -1.41
N GLY A 37 23.02 28.53 -0.53
CA GLY A 37 22.29 29.07 0.60
C GLY A 37 20.81 29.40 0.30
N LYS A 38 20.32 29.06 -0.88
CA LYS A 38 18.91 29.24 -1.24
C LYS A 38 18.05 28.20 -0.50
N PRO A 39 16.92 28.59 0.13
CA PRO A 39 16.01 27.66 0.79
C PRO A 39 15.50 26.57 -0.15
N ILE A 40 15.48 25.32 0.35
CA ILE A 40 14.85 24.20 -0.34
C ILE A 40 13.48 23.97 0.28
N ARG A 41 12.44 24.16 -0.53
CA ARG A 41 11.04 23.88 -0.19
C ARG A 41 10.74 22.40 -0.41
N GLY A 42 10.01 21.77 0.53
CA GLY A 42 9.53 20.40 0.39
C GLY A 42 10.61 19.33 0.61
N ALA A 43 11.75 19.69 1.23
CA ALA A 43 12.71 18.68 1.66
C ALA A 43 12.07 17.81 2.76
N LEU A 44 12.28 16.50 2.67
CA LEU A 44 11.87 15.50 3.66
C LEU A 44 12.90 15.53 4.79
N VAL A 45 12.49 15.96 5.98
CA VAL A 45 13.35 15.90 7.17
C VAL A 45 12.81 14.83 8.10
N ARG A 46 13.63 13.81 8.36
CA ARG A 46 13.27 12.61 9.13
C ARG A 46 14.02 12.56 10.43
N ALA A 47 13.30 12.36 11.54
CA ALA A 47 13.86 12.04 12.84
C ALA A 47 13.60 10.56 13.13
N GLN A 48 14.66 9.76 13.25
CA GLN A 48 14.58 8.32 13.50
C GLN A 48 15.15 7.95 14.86
N ALA A 49 14.39 7.19 15.64
CA ALA A 49 14.84 6.52 16.86
C ALA A 49 14.27 5.09 16.91
N GLY A 50 15.14 4.10 16.97
CA GLY A 50 14.74 2.69 16.93
C GLY A 50 13.91 2.36 15.69
N TYR A 51 12.73 1.79 15.92
CA TYR A 51 11.80 1.39 14.84
C TYR A 51 10.88 2.52 14.35
N LYS A 52 10.95 3.72 14.96
CA LYS A 52 10.06 4.86 14.66
C LYS A 52 10.78 5.92 13.85
N VAL A 53 10.11 6.41 12.81
CA VAL A 53 10.53 7.55 11.99
C VAL A 53 9.41 8.59 11.98
N VAL A 54 9.74 9.85 12.23
CA VAL A 54 8.83 10.99 12.09
C VAL A 54 9.37 11.92 11.01
N THR A 55 8.57 12.20 10.00
CA THR A 55 8.94 13.01 8.84
C THR A 55 8.10 14.28 8.76
N ARG A 56 8.75 15.41 8.49
CA ARG A 56 8.14 16.69 8.15
C ARG A 56 8.76 17.22 6.88
N PHE A 57 8.00 18.08 6.18
CA PHE A 57 8.49 18.79 5.02
C PHE A 57 9.04 20.16 5.42
N SER A 58 10.14 20.59 4.77
CA SER A 58 10.59 21.98 4.90
C SER A 58 9.58 22.91 4.22
N GLN A 59 9.35 24.07 4.83
CA GLN A 59 8.41 25.10 4.38
C GLN A 59 8.99 25.89 3.20
N LYS A 60 8.25 26.87 2.69
CA LYS A 60 8.67 27.73 1.56
C LYS A 60 10.01 28.43 1.82
N ASP A 61 10.28 28.79 3.07
CA ASP A 61 11.50 29.44 3.52
C ASP A 61 12.62 28.45 3.91
N GLY A 62 12.43 27.16 3.64
CA GLY A 62 13.34 26.08 3.96
C GLY A 62 13.32 25.63 5.42
N LYS A 63 12.57 26.31 6.31
CA LYS A 63 12.49 25.93 7.72
C LYS A 63 11.69 24.64 7.92
N TYR A 64 12.07 23.88 8.94
CA TYR A 64 11.34 22.71 9.39
C TYR A 64 11.26 22.63 10.91
N GLU A 65 10.22 21.94 11.38
CA GLU A 65 10.02 21.66 12.79
C GLU A 65 9.46 20.24 12.96
N ILE A 66 10.11 19.44 13.81
CA ILE A 66 9.68 18.07 14.14
C ILE A 66 9.52 17.98 15.64
N THR A 67 8.34 17.61 16.13
CA THR A 67 8.08 17.32 17.53
C THR A 67 8.14 15.81 17.76
N VAL A 68 9.00 15.38 18.69
CA VAL A 68 9.24 13.98 19.05
C VAL A 68 9.43 13.85 20.56
N PRO A 69 9.18 12.67 21.17
CA PRO A 69 9.57 12.43 22.56
C PRO A 69 11.04 12.69 22.79
N SER A 70 11.41 13.12 23.99
CA SER A 70 12.82 13.37 24.35
C SER A 70 13.66 12.08 24.18
N GLY A 71 14.79 12.19 23.52
CA GLY A 71 15.64 11.02 23.20
C GLY A 71 16.76 11.36 22.21
N THR A 72 17.49 10.34 21.79
CA THR A 72 18.53 10.43 20.76
C THR A 72 17.97 10.05 19.40
N TYR A 73 18.18 10.93 18.42
CA TYR A 73 17.66 10.78 17.06
C TYR A 73 18.76 10.92 16.01
N SER A 74 18.65 10.11 14.97
CA SER A 74 19.32 10.35 13.70
C SER A 74 18.42 11.22 12.84
N ILE A 75 18.89 12.41 12.45
CA ILE A 75 18.15 13.36 11.63
C ILE A 75 18.71 13.33 10.22
N THR A 76 17.85 13.08 9.24
CA THR A 76 18.24 13.05 7.82
C THR A 76 17.38 14.04 7.05
N ALA A 77 18.02 14.86 6.21
CA ALA A 77 17.34 15.70 5.23
C ALA A 77 17.69 15.27 3.83
N ASP A 78 16.69 15.15 2.96
CA ASP A 78 16.82 14.93 1.54
C ASP A 78 15.70 15.64 0.76
N ALA A 79 15.97 15.95 -0.49
CA ALA A 79 15.00 16.56 -1.37
C ALA A 79 15.18 16.05 -2.79
N PHE A 80 14.10 16.11 -3.57
CA PHE A 80 14.15 15.75 -4.97
C PHE A 80 15.17 16.64 -5.72
N GLY A 81 16.07 16.03 -6.46
CA GLY A 81 17.18 16.73 -7.13
C GLY A 81 18.39 17.07 -6.26
N TYR A 82 18.42 16.60 -5.02
CA TYR A 82 19.51 16.85 -4.08
C TYR A 82 19.98 15.57 -3.39
N GLY A 83 21.24 15.59 -2.97
CA GLY A 83 21.80 14.54 -2.12
C GLY A 83 21.29 14.63 -0.68
N SER A 84 21.39 13.51 0.07
CA SER A 84 21.00 13.43 1.48
C SER A 84 22.11 13.90 2.40
N LYS A 85 21.72 14.47 3.53
CA LYS A 85 22.61 14.77 4.65
C LYS A 85 22.04 14.22 5.94
N ARG A 86 22.94 13.78 6.84
CA ARG A 86 22.58 13.24 8.15
C ARG A 86 23.29 14.01 9.26
N ALA A 87 22.61 14.18 10.37
CA ALA A 87 23.14 14.64 11.66
C ALA A 87 22.52 13.82 12.78
N ASP A 88 23.19 13.68 13.90
CA ASP A 88 22.64 13.05 15.08
C ASP A 88 22.26 14.11 16.12
N ARG A 89 21.19 13.88 16.87
CA ARG A 89 20.67 14.77 17.90
C ARG A 89 20.41 13.99 19.18
N ASP A 90 21.01 14.44 20.27
CA ASP A 90 20.68 14.02 21.63
C ASP A 90 19.72 15.01 22.28
N ALA A 91 18.87 14.56 23.21
CA ALA A 91 17.92 15.40 23.95
C ALA A 91 18.60 16.54 24.74
N ALA A 92 19.85 16.34 25.17
CA ALA A 92 20.62 17.37 25.90
C ALA A 92 21.16 18.48 24.99
N GLN A 93 21.15 18.28 23.66
CA GLN A 93 21.67 19.27 22.71
C GLN A 93 20.59 20.28 22.35
N VAL A 94 20.91 21.57 22.52
CA VAL A 94 20.05 22.69 22.12
C VAL A 94 20.56 23.34 20.82
N GLY A 95 19.67 24.02 20.10
CA GLY A 95 19.98 24.75 18.87
C GLY A 95 19.46 24.05 17.61
N ASP A 96 19.48 24.78 16.50
CA ASP A 96 18.96 24.35 15.21
C ASP A 96 19.92 23.38 14.51
N ILE A 97 19.36 22.42 13.76
CA ILE A 97 20.12 21.58 12.83
C ILE A 97 19.88 22.06 11.41
N ASN A 98 20.88 22.70 10.82
CA ASN A 98 20.79 23.20 9.45
C ASN A 98 21.44 22.23 8.48
N PHE A 99 20.75 21.98 7.35
CA PHE A 99 21.24 21.11 6.29
C PHE A 99 21.54 21.93 5.04
N LYS A 100 22.73 21.73 4.50
CA LYS A 100 23.14 22.28 3.21
C LYS A 100 23.28 21.12 2.22
N LEU A 101 22.31 20.99 1.29
CA LEU A 101 22.25 19.90 0.33
C LEU A 101 22.95 20.29 -0.98
N SER A 102 23.68 19.34 -1.56
CA SER A 102 24.28 19.50 -2.90
C SER A 102 23.32 18.94 -3.95
N ALA A 103 23.26 19.56 -5.12
CA ALA A 103 22.51 19.04 -6.24
C ALA A 103 22.97 17.61 -6.56
N SER A 104 22.02 16.71 -6.80
CA SER A 104 22.24 15.31 -7.14
C SER A 104 20.96 14.73 -7.69
N THR A 105 21.03 14.05 -8.82
CA THR A 105 19.93 13.29 -9.42
C THR A 105 20.22 11.79 -9.35
N ASP A 106 20.68 11.32 -8.20
CA ASP A 106 20.95 9.90 -7.99
C ASP A 106 19.71 9.05 -8.32
N VAL A 107 19.81 8.24 -9.36
CA VAL A 107 18.76 7.31 -9.84
C VAL A 107 18.22 6.44 -8.71
N MET A 108 19.08 6.10 -7.74
CA MET A 108 18.68 5.32 -6.57
C MET A 108 17.69 6.03 -5.64
N ARG A 109 17.34 7.29 -5.90
CA ARG A 109 16.37 8.08 -5.12
C ARG A 109 15.07 8.36 -5.85
N LEU A 110 15.02 7.96 -7.13
CA LEU A 110 13.86 8.16 -7.97
C LEU A 110 12.76 7.15 -7.62
N SER A 111 11.50 7.58 -7.73
CA SER A 111 10.36 6.66 -7.70
C SER A 111 10.33 5.80 -8.98
N GLY A 112 9.53 4.75 -8.96
CA GLY A 112 9.34 3.95 -10.17
C GLY A 112 8.70 4.73 -11.31
N ALA A 113 7.83 5.72 -11.01
CA ALA A 113 7.24 6.62 -11.99
C ALA A 113 8.29 7.55 -12.61
N ASP A 114 9.22 8.08 -11.82
CA ASP A 114 10.33 8.90 -12.30
C ASP A 114 11.24 8.10 -13.23
N ILE A 115 11.59 6.86 -12.85
CA ILE A 115 12.41 5.97 -13.69
C ILE A 115 11.67 5.65 -15.00
N LYS A 116 10.36 5.39 -14.94
CA LYS A 116 9.57 5.18 -16.17
C LYS A 116 9.58 6.41 -17.08
N ASN A 117 9.63 7.61 -16.53
CA ASN A 117 9.74 8.85 -17.33
C ASN A 117 11.08 8.98 -18.08
N LEU A 118 12.14 8.35 -17.57
CA LEU A 118 13.45 8.32 -18.22
C LEU A 118 13.51 7.32 -19.38
N LEU A 119 12.71 6.26 -19.33
CA LEU A 119 12.72 5.20 -20.32
C LEU A 119 11.79 5.54 -21.50
N PRO A 120 12.12 5.08 -22.73
CA PRO A 120 11.26 5.28 -23.89
C PRO A 120 9.91 4.57 -23.70
N ASP A 121 8.85 5.11 -24.27
CA ASP A 121 7.54 4.46 -24.31
C ASP A 121 7.43 3.57 -25.54
N ASN A 122 7.83 2.32 -25.40
CA ASN A 122 7.84 1.31 -26.48
C ASN A 122 7.41 -0.08 -25.96
N ALA A 123 7.35 -1.06 -26.85
CA ALA A 123 6.92 -2.42 -26.52
C ALA A 123 7.77 -3.07 -25.42
N GLU A 124 9.10 -2.90 -25.45
CA GLU A 124 10.02 -3.52 -24.49
C GLU A 124 9.83 -2.96 -23.07
N THR A 125 9.69 -1.64 -22.93
CA THR A 125 9.43 -1.04 -21.59
C THR A 125 8.02 -1.32 -21.09
N LYS A 126 7.04 -1.48 -21.99
CA LYS A 126 5.70 -1.96 -21.65
C LYS A 126 5.72 -3.41 -21.19
N LEU A 127 6.54 -4.26 -21.78
CA LEU A 127 6.76 -5.64 -21.35
C LEU A 127 7.31 -5.68 -19.92
N ILE A 128 8.38 -4.92 -19.63
CA ILE A 128 8.91 -4.81 -18.26
C ILE A 128 7.82 -4.34 -17.28
N GLN A 129 7.04 -3.34 -17.67
CA GLN A 129 5.97 -2.81 -16.84
C GLN A 129 4.88 -3.85 -16.55
N ALA A 130 4.44 -4.59 -17.56
CA ALA A 130 3.39 -5.60 -17.42
C ALA A 130 3.81 -6.73 -16.46
N ASP A 131 5.04 -7.18 -16.54
CA ASP A 131 5.53 -8.30 -15.75
C ASP A 131 5.95 -7.89 -14.32
N CYS A 132 6.54 -6.70 -14.16
CA CYS A 132 7.16 -6.31 -12.89
C CYS A 132 6.25 -5.49 -11.97
N TYR A 133 5.35 -4.63 -12.52
CA TYR A 133 4.53 -3.72 -11.70
C TYR A 133 3.44 -4.41 -10.87
N ASN A 134 3.24 -5.69 -11.03
CA ASN A 134 2.31 -6.43 -10.19
C ASN A 134 2.75 -6.53 -8.72
N CYS A 135 4.07 -6.55 -8.49
CA CYS A 135 4.64 -6.76 -7.16
C CYS A 135 5.41 -5.54 -6.64
N HIS A 136 6.17 -4.85 -7.51
CA HIS A 136 7.04 -3.73 -7.15
C HIS A 136 7.18 -2.73 -8.29
N SER A 137 7.87 -1.62 -8.05
CA SER A 137 8.11 -0.57 -9.04
C SER A 137 9.41 -0.78 -9.82
N MET A 138 9.63 0.05 -10.84
CA MET A 138 10.94 0.12 -11.53
C MET A 138 12.07 0.63 -10.62
N ALA A 139 11.76 1.34 -9.53
CA ALA A 139 12.75 1.72 -8.54
C ALA A 139 13.41 0.50 -7.89
N HIS A 140 12.66 -0.60 -7.73
CA HIS A 140 13.21 -1.87 -7.26
C HIS A 140 14.16 -2.50 -8.28
N LEU A 141 13.80 -2.48 -9.56
CA LEU A 141 14.67 -2.98 -10.63
C LEU A 141 15.99 -2.20 -10.71
N ALA A 142 15.95 -0.89 -10.45
CA ALA A 142 17.15 -0.05 -10.48
C ALA A 142 18.20 -0.43 -9.42
N ILE A 143 17.85 -1.22 -8.40
CA ILE A 143 18.82 -1.78 -7.44
C ILE A 143 19.78 -2.75 -8.16
N HIS A 144 19.29 -3.42 -9.19
CA HIS A 144 20.05 -4.38 -10.01
C HIS A 144 20.57 -3.76 -11.32
N ARG A 145 20.67 -2.42 -11.40
CA ARG A 145 21.26 -1.77 -12.57
C ARG A 145 22.71 -2.20 -12.75
N GLY A 146 23.11 -2.35 -13.98
CA GLY A 146 24.39 -2.92 -14.35
C GLY A 146 24.36 -4.43 -14.61
N SER A 147 23.22 -5.10 -14.36
CA SER A 147 23.07 -6.53 -14.65
C SER A 147 22.83 -6.76 -16.14
N THR A 148 23.57 -7.70 -16.72
CA THR A 148 23.39 -8.15 -18.09
C THR A 148 22.10 -8.94 -18.28
N ALA A 149 21.65 -9.14 -19.52
CA ALA A 149 20.51 -10.00 -19.83
C ALA A 149 20.67 -11.42 -19.26
N LYS A 150 21.90 -11.96 -19.27
CA LYS A 150 22.19 -13.28 -18.70
C LYS A 150 22.02 -13.31 -17.18
N GLU A 151 22.49 -12.29 -16.47
CA GLU A 151 22.32 -12.18 -15.01
C GLU A 151 20.84 -12.03 -14.64
N TRP A 152 20.04 -11.29 -15.44
CA TRP A 152 18.59 -11.24 -15.28
C TRP A 152 17.94 -12.61 -15.49
N GLN A 153 18.39 -13.41 -16.48
CA GLN A 153 17.90 -14.79 -16.67
C GLN A 153 18.16 -15.69 -15.45
N ASP A 154 19.28 -15.49 -14.78
CA ASP A 154 19.66 -16.27 -13.60
C ASP A 154 18.95 -15.76 -12.33
N PHE A 155 18.67 -14.46 -12.25
CA PHE A 155 18.08 -13.82 -11.07
C PHE A 155 16.55 -13.92 -11.02
N LEU A 156 15.84 -13.66 -12.13
CA LEU A 156 14.37 -13.65 -12.14
C LEU A 156 13.74 -14.92 -11.55
N PRO A 157 14.21 -16.13 -11.85
CA PRO A 157 13.66 -17.35 -11.23
C PRO A 157 13.84 -17.44 -9.72
N THR A 158 14.72 -16.62 -9.14
CA THR A 158 14.97 -16.60 -7.70
C THR A 158 14.05 -15.64 -6.94
N MET A 159 13.47 -14.64 -7.63
CA MET A 159 12.66 -13.57 -7.02
C MET A 159 11.43 -14.09 -6.29
N THR A 160 10.89 -15.19 -6.73
CA THR A 160 9.58 -15.68 -6.27
C THR A 160 9.63 -17.06 -5.66
N ARG A 161 10.78 -17.52 -5.18
CA ARG A 161 10.88 -18.86 -4.57
C ARG A 161 9.66 -19.18 -3.70
N GLY A 162 8.68 -19.86 -4.34
CA GLY A 162 7.56 -20.51 -3.70
C GLY A 162 6.26 -19.70 -3.54
N ARG A 163 6.10 -18.48 -4.09
CA ARG A 163 4.95 -17.64 -3.78
C ARG A 163 4.00 -17.34 -4.94
N PHE A 164 4.53 -16.80 -5.99
CA PHE A 164 3.86 -16.69 -7.27
C PHE A 164 4.82 -17.26 -8.31
N PRO A 165 4.35 -18.06 -9.28
CA PRO A 165 5.20 -18.30 -10.42
C PRO A 165 5.67 -16.94 -10.92
N VAL A 166 6.98 -16.76 -11.12
CA VAL A 166 7.45 -15.63 -11.89
C VAL A 166 6.70 -15.71 -13.20
N VAL A 167 5.85 -14.74 -13.45
CA VAL A 167 5.00 -14.74 -14.63
C VAL A 167 5.86 -15.01 -15.87
N ALA A 168 7.08 -14.55 -15.84
CA ALA A 168 8.05 -14.68 -16.90
C ALA A 168 8.89 -15.98 -16.93
N ASP A 169 8.86 -16.84 -15.90
CA ASP A 169 9.65 -18.09 -15.93
C ASP A 169 8.80 -19.27 -16.44
N PRO A 170 9.07 -19.80 -17.64
CA PRO A 170 8.32 -20.92 -18.21
C PRO A 170 8.33 -22.20 -17.39
N LYS A 171 9.33 -22.37 -16.51
CA LYS A 171 9.41 -23.52 -15.59
C LYS A 171 8.46 -23.40 -14.41
N GLN A 172 8.09 -22.18 -14.04
CA GLN A 172 7.20 -21.89 -12.93
C GLN A 172 5.78 -21.52 -13.40
N ASN A 173 5.66 -20.94 -14.58
CA ASN A 173 4.40 -20.57 -15.19
C ASN A 173 4.25 -21.20 -16.59
N PRO A 174 3.42 -22.26 -16.72
CA PRO A 174 3.25 -22.93 -18.01
C PRO A 174 2.59 -22.08 -19.09
N ASN A 175 2.05 -20.90 -18.72
CA ASN A 175 1.48 -19.95 -19.66
C ASN A 175 2.51 -18.93 -20.21
N THR A 176 3.76 -19.01 -19.79
CA THR A 176 4.83 -18.13 -20.26
C THR A 176 5.75 -18.92 -21.17
N THR A 177 6.01 -18.40 -22.37
CA THR A 177 6.91 -19.04 -23.33
C THR A 177 8.37 -18.70 -23.06
N GLN A 178 9.29 -19.49 -23.64
CA GLN A 178 10.72 -19.21 -23.57
C GLN A 178 11.05 -17.91 -24.30
N GLU A 179 10.32 -17.59 -25.37
CA GLU A 179 10.45 -16.36 -26.15
C GLU A 179 10.08 -15.15 -25.29
N HIS A 180 8.98 -15.21 -24.53
CA HIS A 180 8.58 -14.14 -23.62
C HIS A 180 9.64 -13.89 -22.54
N PHE A 181 10.12 -14.96 -21.88
CA PHE A 181 11.16 -14.85 -20.86
C PHE A 181 12.46 -14.26 -21.42
N LYS A 182 12.86 -14.69 -22.63
CA LYS A 182 14.02 -14.14 -23.34
C LYS A 182 13.80 -12.66 -23.65
N ALA A 183 12.67 -12.28 -24.22
CA ALA A 183 12.36 -10.89 -24.56
C ALA A 183 12.39 -9.98 -23.31
N LEU A 184 11.83 -10.42 -22.19
CA LEU A 184 11.86 -9.67 -20.94
C LEU A 184 13.30 -9.48 -20.42
N THR A 185 14.11 -10.54 -20.39
CA THR A 185 15.49 -10.46 -19.89
C THR A 185 16.40 -9.64 -20.80
N GLU A 186 16.20 -9.70 -22.12
CA GLU A 186 16.87 -8.82 -23.08
C GLU A 186 16.48 -7.36 -22.89
N ALA A 187 15.20 -7.07 -22.68
CA ALA A 187 14.72 -5.72 -22.37
C ALA A 187 15.29 -5.20 -21.04
N LEU A 188 15.32 -6.02 -19.99
CA LEU A 188 15.94 -5.66 -18.71
C LEU A 188 17.45 -5.39 -18.88
N GLY A 189 18.18 -6.24 -19.59
CA GLY A 189 19.60 -6.02 -19.89
C GLY A 189 19.86 -4.75 -20.70
N LYS A 190 18.97 -4.41 -21.64
CA LYS A 190 19.05 -3.20 -22.45
C LYS A 190 18.83 -1.91 -21.65
N TYR A 191 17.82 -1.89 -20.76
CA TYR A 191 17.42 -0.67 -20.03
C TYR A 191 18.05 -0.52 -18.65
N PHE A 192 18.43 -1.61 -18.01
CA PHE A 192 19.05 -1.63 -16.68
C PHE A 192 20.47 -2.22 -16.70
N GLY A 193 20.98 -2.62 -17.85
CA GLY A 193 22.30 -3.24 -18.00
C GLY A 193 23.47 -2.26 -17.93
N PRO A 194 24.71 -2.77 -18.03
CA PRO A 194 25.92 -1.97 -17.92
C PRO A 194 26.05 -0.92 -19.03
N ASP A 195 25.53 -1.21 -20.22
CA ASP A 195 25.59 -0.32 -21.38
C ASP A 195 24.33 0.54 -21.57
N SER A 196 23.43 0.57 -20.58
CA SER A 196 22.19 1.34 -20.64
C SER A 196 22.50 2.85 -20.65
N PRO A 197 22.02 3.62 -21.64
CA PRO A 197 22.18 5.08 -21.63
C PRO A 197 21.29 5.79 -20.60
N TYR A 198 20.39 5.06 -19.92
CA TYR A 198 19.41 5.62 -18.98
C TYR A 198 19.78 5.33 -17.53
N LEU A 199 20.17 4.11 -17.22
CA LEU A 199 20.26 3.59 -15.86
C LEU A 199 21.55 2.82 -15.58
N SER A 200 22.52 2.81 -16.51
CA SER A 200 23.86 2.26 -16.24
C SER A 200 24.47 2.95 -15.02
N PRO A 201 25.25 2.23 -14.20
CA PRO A 201 26.02 2.84 -13.12
C PRO A 201 26.93 3.97 -13.57
N ASP A 202 27.39 3.92 -14.82
CA ASP A 202 28.31 4.90 -15.45
C ASP A 202 27.57 5.95 -16.30
N ALA A 203 26.24 5.88 -16.40
CA ALA A 203 25.45 6.87 -17.12
C ALA A 203 25.46 8.23 -16.39
N ASP A 204 25.42 9.31 -17.15
CA ASP A 204 25.24 10.65 -16.59
C ASP A 204 23.96 10.71 -15.76
N ALA A 205 24.02 11.39 -14.62
CA ALA A 205 22.85 11.59 -13.78
C ALA A 205 21.74 12.31 -14.57
N PRO A 206 20.47 11.82 -14.54
CA PRO A 206 19.39 12.43 -15.28
C PRO A 206 19.09 13.84 -14.78
N THR A 207 18.72 14.73 -15.69
CA THR A 207 18.29 16.08 -15.32
C THR A 207 16.87 16.08 -14.75
N LEU A 208 16.52 17.10 -13.96
CA LEU A 208 15.17 17.26 -13.40
C LEU A 208 14.10 17.35 -14.50
N ASP A 209 14.43 17.99 -15.63
CA ASP A 209 13.52 18.09 -16.79
C ASP A 209 13.24 16.74 -17.45
N GLN A 210 14.22 15.85 -17.49
CA GLN A 210 14.05 14.48 -17.99
C GLN A 210 13.14 13.67 -17.07
N ILE A 211 13.27 13.84 -15.77
CA ILE A 211 12.49 13.09 -14.76
C ILE A 211 11.03 13.53 -14.74
N LYS A 212 10.73 14.82 -14.99
CA LYS A 212 9.36 15.41 -14.99
C LYS A 212 8.60 15.15 -13.68
N HIS A 213 9.30 15.21 -12.55
CA HIS A 213 8.68 15.04 -11.24
C HIS A 213 7.76 16.23 -10.91
N PRO A 214 6.52 16.02 -10.47
CA PRO A 214 5.63 17.13 -10.11
C PRO A 214 6.12 17.88 -8.87
N ALA A 215 5.97 19.21 -8.89
CA ALA A 215 6.30 20.02 -7.73
C ALA A 215 5.27 19.83 -6.61
N LEU A 216 5.73 19.69 -5.37
CA LEU A 216 4.84 19.65 -4.21
C LEU A 216 3.99 20.92 -4.13
N VAL A 217 2.69 20.76 -3.86
CA VAL A 217 1.81 21.87 -3.53
C VAL A 217 1.96 22.28 -2.06
N ASP A 218 1.64 23.53 -1.73
CA ASP A 218 1.82 24.06 -0.36
C ASP A 218 1.05 23.28 0.70
N ALA A 219 -0.14 22.80 0.34
CA ALA A 219 -0.97 22.01 1.25
C ALA A 219 -0.29 20.70 1.71
N ALA A 220 0.63 20.14 0.93
CA ALA A 220 1.38 18.95 1.32
C ALA A 220 2.42 19.25 2.42
N LEU A 221 2.93 20.48 2.51
CA LEU A 221 4.02 20.83 3.44
C LEU A 221 3.60 20.77 4.91
N SER A 222 2.30 20.87 5.21
CA SER A 222 1.77 20.77 6.59
C SER A 222 1.73 19.35 7.13
N ALA A 223 1.87 18.34 6.26
CA ALA A 223 1.73 16.94 6.65
C ALA A 223 2.83 16.47 7.60
N THR A 224 2.46 15.53 8.47
CA THR A 224 3.38 14.74 9.27
C THR A 224 3.23 13.28 8.91
N ILE A 225 4.31 12.62 8.54
CA ILE A 225 4.32 11.19 8.25
C ILE A 225 5.05 10.48 9.39
N ARG A 226 4.45 9.43 9.93
CA ARG A 226 5.09 8.52 10.87
C ARG A 226 5.16 7.15 10.26
N GLU A 227 6.32 6.53 10.37
CA GLU A 227 6.56 5.16 9.90
C GLU A 227 7.09 4.33 11.05
N TYR A 228 6.68 3.07 11.10
CA TYR A 228 7.08 2.12 12.14
C TYR A 228 7.57 0.84 11.47
N VAL A 229 8.84 0.49 11.72
CA VAL A 229 9.46 -0.73 11.17
C VAL A 229 8.83 -1.95 11.82
N ILE A 230 8.29 -2.85 11.02
CA ILE A 230 7.70 -4.11 11.48
C ILE A 230 8.81 -5.03 12.00
N PRO A 231 8.64 -5.69 13.18
CA PRO A 231 9.68 -6.51 13.78
C PRO A 231 10.11 -7.70 12.92
N THR A 232 9.17 -8.33 12.21
CA THR A 232 9.47 -9.45 11.32
C THR A 232 10.23 -8.97 10.07
N PRO A 233 11.36 -9.60 9.72
CA PRO A 233 12.08 -9.27 8.50
C PRO A 233 11.25 -9.60 7.25
N MET A 234 11.27 -8.71 6.25
CA MET A 234 10.58 -8.86 4.97
C MET A 234 9.09 -9.28 5.13
N PRO A 235 8.29 -8.55 5.91
CA PRO A 235 6.92 -8.97 6.24
C PRO A 235 6.00 -8.90 5.03
N MET A 236 6.28 -8.03 4.06
CA MET A 236 5.40 -7.70 2.92
C MET A 236 3.99 -7.36 3.42
N ALA A 237 3.90 -6.36 4.30
CA ALA A 237 2.63 -5.90 4.85
C ALA A 237 1.69 -5.42 3.73
N HIS A 238 0.53 -6.08 3.55
CA HIS A 238 -0.30 -5.89 2.37
C HIS A 238 -1.51 -4.98 2.59
N SER A 239 -2.31 -5.27 3.60
CA SER A 239 -3.55 -4.54 3.87
C SER A 239 -3.47 -3.77 5.17
N MET A 240 -4.22 -2.69 5.26
CA MET A 240 -4.36 -1.91 6.49
C MET A 240 -5.84 -1.84 6.86
N SER A 241 -6.15 -2.14 8.10
CA SER A 241 -7.49 -1.95 8.67
C SER A 241 -7.37 -1.39 10.09
N VAL A 242 -8.11 -0.34 10.39
CA VAL A 242 -8.08 0.32 11.70
C VAL A 242 -9.33 -0.03 12.50
N ASP A 243 -9.15 -0.46 13.75
CA ASP A 243 -10.21 -0.46 14.75
C ASP A 243 -10.26 0.94 15.40
N PRO A 244 -11.27 1.75 15.06
CA PRO A 244 -11.33 3.12 15.55
C PRO A 244 -11.68 3.21 17.04
N LEU A 245 -12.32 2.19 17.60
CA LEU A 245 -12.74 2.16 19.00
C LEU A 245 -11.60 1.76 19.92
N ARG A 246 -10.84 0.73 19.53
CA ARG A 246 -9.70 0.21 20.31
C ARG A 246 -8.38 0.86 19.95
N ARG A 247 -8.36 1.72 18.93
CA ARG A 247 -7.15 2.39 18.42
C ARG A 247 -6.05 1.40 18.06
N ILE A 248 -6.43 0.38 17.28
CA ILE A 248 -5.54 -0.67 16.79
C ILE A 248 -5.48 -0.61 15.28
N ALA A 249 -4.26 -0.67 14.71
CA ALA A 249 -4.04 -0.94 13.30
C ALA A 249 -3.71 -2.42 13.10
N TRP A 250 -4.35 -3.04 12.11
CA TRP A 250 -4.19 -4.43 11.74
C TRP A 250 -3.71 -4.57 10.30
N TRP A 251 -2.88 -5.56 10.02
CA TRP A 251 -2.45 -5.89 8.66
C TRP A 251 -2.18 -7.38 8.48
N GLY A 252 -2.12 -7.81 7.21
CA GLY A 252 -1.63 -9.14 6.83
C GLY A 252 -0.16 -9.08 6.43
N GLU A 253 0.64 -10.04 6.87
CA GLU A 253 2.04 -10.22 6.46
C GLU A 253 2.11 -11.38 5.47
N GLU A 254 2.15 -10.99 4.23
CA GLU A 254 2.00 -11.88 3.08
C GLU A 254 3.21 -12.79 2.83
N SER A 255 4.40 -12.41 3.31
CA SER A 255 5.64 -13.15 3.05
C SER A 255 5.62 -14.53 3.69
N GLN A 256 6.16 -15.52 2.99
CA GLN A 256 6.31 -16.88 3.53
C GLN A 256 7.17 -16.93 4.80
N LEU A 257 8.11 -15.99 4.92
CA LEU A 257 8.95 -15.87 6.10
C LEU A 257 8.19 -15.29 7.29
N ALA A 258 7.19 -14.45 7.03
CA ALA A 258 6.37 -13.86 8.07
C ALA A 258 5.14 -14.71 8.39
N ASN A 259 4.24 -14.88 7.40
CA ASN A 259 3.02 -15.68 7.50
C ASN A 259 2.21 -15.38 8.77
N LYS A 260 1.98 -14.08 9.05
CA LYS A 260 1.39 -13.59 10.30
C LYS A 260 0.30 -12.55 10.07
N VAL A 261 -0.53 -12.37 11.08
CA VAL A 261 -1.34 -11.16 11.27
C VAL A 261 -0.58 -10.21 12.16
N GLY A 262 -0.39 -8.98 11.71
CA GLY A 262 0.21 -7.92 12.49
C GLY A 262 -0.83 -7.04 13.18
N ARG A 263 -0.52 -6.60 14.38
CA ARG A 263 -1.30 -5.67 15.22
C ARG A 263 -0.38 -4.59 15.77
N PHE A 264 -0.82 -3.34 15.68
CA PHE A 264 -0.14 -2.20 16.27
C PHE A 264 -1.12 -1.43 17.16
N ASP A 265 -0.75 -1.29 18.43
CA ASP A 265 -1.48 -0.50 19.40
C ASP A 265 -1.04 0.96 19.29
N MET A 266 -1.95 1.83 18.87
CA MET A 266 -1.63 3.24 18.56
C MET A 266 -1.33 4.09 19.79
N ASP A 267 -1.75 3.66 20.97
CA ASP A 267 -1.56 4.41 22.22
C ASP A 267 -0.22 4.06 22.87
N THR A 268 0.15 2.78 22.82
CA THR A 268 1.42 2.29 23.37
C THR A 268 2.53 2.17 22.35
N GLU A 269 2.20 2.33 21.06
CA GLU A 269 3.07 2.13 19.90
C GLU A 269 3.76 0.74 19.89
N LYS A 270 3.07 -0.31 20.37
CA LYS A 270 3.59 -1.68 20.45
C LYS A 270 3.05 -2.58 19.35
N PHE A 271 3.95 -3.38 18.82
CA PHE A 271 3.63 -4.45 17.89
C PHE A 271 3.25 -5.74 18.62
N THR A 272 2.31 -6.47 18.04
CA THR A 272 2.02 -7.87 18.35
C THR A 272 1.77 -8.61 17.04
N GLU A 273 2.32 -9.79 16.88
CA GLU A 273 2.21 -10.60 15.67
C GLU A 273 1.61 -11.96 16.02
N TYR A 274 0.66 -12.43 15.22
CA TYR A 274 -0.04 -13.70 15.40
C TYR A 274 0.24 -14.60 14.20
N PRO A 275 1.04 -15.67 14.36
CA PRO A 275 1.36 -16.59 13.27
C PRO A 275 0.10 -17.34 12.81
N ALA A 276 -0.08 -17.47 11.50
CA ALA A 276 -1.08 -18.35 10.93
C ALA A 276 -0.67 -19.82 11.15
N GLU A 277 -1.65 -20.69 11.42
CA GLU A 277 -1.42 -22.13 11.58
C GLU A 277 -1.08 -22.79 10.23
N THR A 278 -1.75 -22.35 9.16
CA THR A 278 -1.49 -22.80 7.80
C THR A 278 -0.13 -22.27 7.31
N LYS A 279 0.75 -23.18 6.92
CA LYS A 279 2.03 -22.80 6.30
C LYS A 279 1.80 -22.13 4.94
N ASN A 280 2.56 -21.07 4.66
CA ASN A 280 2.45 -20.31 3.41
C ASN A 280 1.02 -19.82 3.13
N ALA A 281 0.29 -19.42 4.17
CA ALA A 281 -1.10 -19.02 4.09
C ALA A 281 -1.30 -17.75 3.25
N HIS A 282 -0.26 -16.95 3.03
CA HIS A 282 -0.34 -15.63 2.40
C HIS A 282 -1.37 -14.75 3.14
N VAL A 283 -1.07 -14.38 4.36
CA VAL A 283 -1.95 -13.53 5.16
C VAL A 283 -2.14 -12.21 4.44
N HIS A 284 -3.31 -12.03 3.79
CA HIS A 284 -3.46 -11.04 2.73
C HIS A 284 -4.27 -9.80 3.15
N THR A 285 -5.57 -9.79 2.89
CA THR A 285 -6.41 -8.62 3.13
C THR A 285 -7.35 -8.88 4.29
N GLY A 286 -7.51 -7.88 5.16
CA GLY A 286 -8.38 -8.03 6.31
C GLY A 286 -9.26 -6.82 6.60
N ILE A 287 -10.26 -7.04 7.43
CA ILE A 287 -11.23 -6.04 7.87
C ILE A 287 -11.55 -6.23 9.35
N VAL A 288 -11.78 -5.14 10.06
CA VAL A 288 -12.25 -5.17 11.45
C VAL A 288 -13.77 -5.31 11.47
N GLY A 289 -14.27 -6.35 12.11
CA GLY A 289 -15.69 -6.59 12.33
C GLY A 289 -16.32 -5.59 13.32
N LYS A 290 -17.64 -5.60 13.43
CA LYS A 290 -18.38 -4.70 14.33
C LYS A 290 -18.05 -4.90 15.81
N ASP A 291 -17.64 -6.09 16.20
CA ASP A 291 -17.22 -6.46 17.56
C ASP A 291 -15.72 -6.19 17.80
N GLY A 292 -14.99 -5.71 16.79
CA GLY A 292 -13.54 -5.47 16.81
C GLY A 292 -12.72 -6.69 16.43
N THR A 293 -13.31 -7.85 16.17
CA THR A 293 -12.61 -9.02 15.64
C THR A 293 -12.02 -8.68 14.28
N TYR A 294 -10.71 -8.93 14.10
CA TYR A 294 -10.06 -8.77 12.81
C TYR A 294 -10.21 -10.05 11.99
N TYR A 295 -10.80 -9.94 10.81
CA TYR A 295 -10.94 -11.02 9.84
C TYR A 295 -9.97 -10.82 8.69
N VAL A 296 -9.34 -11.89 8.22
CA VAL A 296 -8.30 -11.82 7.19
C VAL A 296 -8.37 -13.01 6.24
N THR A 297 -8.07 -12.77 4.96
CA THR A 297 -8.02 -13.82 3.94
C THR A 297 -6.66 -14.52 3.95
N LEU A 298 -6.68 -15.84 3.75
CA LEU A 298 -5.54 -16.73 3.66
C LEU A 298 -5.60 -17.51 2.34
N PRO A 299 -5.22 -16.84 1.21
CA PRO A 299 -5.36 -17.46 -0.12
C PRO A 299 -4.35 -18.56 -0.44
N GLY A 300 -3.28 -18.70 0.35
CA GLY A 300 -2.19 -19.64 0.11
C GLY A 300 -2.31 -20.99 0.83
N GLY A 301 -1.23 -21.76 0.82
CA GLY A 301 -1.11 -23.01 1.58
C GLY A 301 -1.83 -24.22 0.98
N GLY A 302 -2.34 -24.12 -0.25
CA GLY A 302 -3.01 -25.23 -0.96
C GLY A 302 -4.51 -25.38 -0.66
N ASP A 303 -4.96 -25.00 0.54
CA ASP A 303 -6.36 -24.90 0.94
C ASP A 303 -6.64 -23.46 1.37
N SER A 304 -7.36 -22.70 0.57
CA SER A 304 -7.76 -21.33 0.90
C SER A 304 -8.59 -21.29 2.19
N LYS A 305 -8.41 -20.24 2.97
CA LYS A 305 -9.08 -20.05 4.26
C LYS A 305 -9.36 -18.56 4.49
N ILE A 306 -10.15 -18.28 5.51
CA ILE A 306 -10.16 -17.01 6.21
C ILE A 306 -9.74 -17.26 7.66
N ALA A 307 -9.22 -16.24 8.33
CA ALA A 307 -8.96 -16.32 9.75
C ALA A 307 -9.60 -15.16 10.50
N SER A 308 -9.84 -15.35 11.78
CA SER A 308 -10.23 -14.29 12.71
C SER A 308 -9.22 -14.16 13.83
N VAL A 309 -8.95 -12.94 14.29
CA VAL A 309 -8.16 -12.66 15.48
C VAL A 309 -9.00 -11.84 16.45
N SER A 310 -9.21 -12.38 17.65
CA SER A 310 -9.89 -11.63 18.72
C SER A 310 -8.97 -10.53 19.27
N PRO A 311 -9.41 -9.25 19.32
CA PRO A 311 -8.58 -8.16 19.81
C PRO A 311 -8.25 -8.31 21.30
N ASP A 312 -9.12 -8.97 22.09
CA ASP A 312 -9.02 -9.07 23.53
C ASP A 312 -8.16 -10.28 23.97
N SER A 313 -8.36 -11.46 23.35
CA SER A 313 -7.63 -12.68 23.69
C SER A 313 -6.41 -12.96 22.81
N GLY A 314 -6.30 -12.29 21.66
CA GLY A 314 -5.28 -12.58 20.66
C GLY A 314 -5.42 -13.95 19.98
N LYS A 315 -6.55 -14.66 20.22
CA LYS A 315 -6.76 -15.99 19.63
C LYS A 315 -7.00 -15.88 18.15
N LEU A 316 -6.16 -16.53 17.35
CA LEU A 316 -6.34 -16.72 15.92
C LEU A 316 -7.10 -18.01 15.68
N ILE A 317 -8.12 -17.98 14.82
CA ILE A 317 -8.93 -19.14 14.41
C ILE A 317 -9.03 -19.12 12.89
N GLU A 318 -8.67 -20.24 12.25
CA GLU A 318 -8.79 -20.41 10.81
C GLU A 318 -10.08 -21.16 10.44
N TYR A 319 -10.76 -20.71 9.40
CA TYR A 319 -11.98 -21.31 8.86
C TYR A 319 -11.70 -21.79 7.43
N LYS A 320 -11.87 -23.09 7.22
CA LYS A 320 -11.60 -23.72 5.93
C LYS A 320 -12.68 -23.31 4.92
N TRP A 321 -12.23 -22.89 3.73
CA TRP A 321 -13.09 -22.66 2.60
C TRP A 321 -13.81 -23.94 2.16
N PRO A 322 -15.12 -23.91 1.86
CA PRO A 322 -15.90 -25.12 1.67
C PRO A 322 -15.50 -25.95 0.45
N GLU A 323 -14.97 -25.31 -0.57
CA GLU A 323 -14.62 -25.95 -1.84
C GLU A 323 -13.15 -25.70 -2.19
N LYS A 324 -12.57 -26.60 -3.03
CA LYS A 324 -11.24 -26.38 -3.63
C LYS A 324 -11.23 -25.26 -4.70
N ARG A 325 -12.30 -24.51 -4.80
CA ARG A 325 -12.49 -23.41 -5.74
C ARG A 325 -12.38 -22.10 -4.98
N GLY A 326 -11.64 -21.19 -5.52
CA GLY A 326 -11.59 -19.84 -5.00
C GLY A 326 -10.30 -19.51 -4.27
N ASN A 327 -10.04 -18.23 -4.33
CA ASN A 327 -8.87 -17.60 -3.73
C ASN A 327 -9.39 -16.31 -3.06
N PRO A 328 -9.79 -16.34 -1.77
CA PRO A 328 -10.37 -15.18 -1.12
C PRO A 328 -9.35 -14.04 -1.15
N HIS A 329 -9.78 -12.87 -1.68
CA HIS A 329 -8.87 -11.74 -1.86
C HIS A 329 -9.18 -10.59 -0.93
N THR A 330 -10.26 -9.85 -1.13
CA THR A 330 -10.65 -8.74 -0.26
C THR A 330 -11.97 -9.00 0.45
N LEU A 331 -12.21 -8.21 1.51
CA LEU A 331 -13.34 -8.36 2.43
C LEU A 331 -14.12 -7.05 2.51
N ALA A 332 -15.44 -7.15 2.58
CA ALA A 332 -16.35 -6.11 2.99
C ALA A 332 -17.27 -6.62 4.10
N LEU A 333 -17.91 -5.72 4.85
CA LEU A 333 -18.96 -6.06 5.81
C LEU A 333 -20.31 -5.68 5.25
N ASP A 334 -21.28 -6.59 5.33
CA ASP A 334 -22.67 -6.26 5.08
C ASP A 334 -23.29 -5.49 6.27
N LYS A 335 -24.55 -5.07 6.16
CA LYS A 335 -25.25 -4.36 7.22
C LYS A 335 -25.41 -5.17 8.52
N ALA A 336 -25.48 -6.50 8.42
CA ALA A 336 -25.54 -7.39 9.58
C ALA A 336 -24.16 -7.53 10.26
N GLY A 337 -23.07 -7.32 9.54
CA GLY A 337 -21.70 -7.51 10.00
C GLY A 337 -21.10 -8.82 9.52
N ASN A 338 -21.74 -9.49 8.57
CA ASN A 338 -21.18 -10.65 7.91
C ASN A 338 -20.13 -10.25 6.87
N LEU A 339 -19.19 -11.15 6.61
CA LEU A 339 -18.19 -10.92 5.59
C LEU A 339 -18.76 -11.18 4.20
N VAL A 340 -18.41 -10.30 3.28
CA VAL A 340 -18.61 -10.48 1.83
C VAL A 340 -17.25 -10.39 1.17
N MET A 341 -16.90 -11.37 0.34
CA MET A 341 -15.54 -11.62 -0.11
C MET A 341 -15.44 -11.70 -1.62
N SER A 342 -14.45 -11.00 -2.18
CA SER A 342 -14.01 -11.17 -3.55
C SER A 342 -13.04 -12.36 -3.67
N GLY A 343 -12.75 -12.82 -4.90
CA GLY A 343 -11.70 -13.79 -5.16
C GLY A 343 -12.17 -15.23 -5.28
N GLY A 344 -13.43 -15.45 -5.49
CA GLY A 344 -13.96 -16.78 -5.87
C GLY A 344 -13.49 -17.25 -7.25
N ALA A 345 -13.86 -18.45 -7.65
CA ALA A 345 -13.83 -18.86 -9.04
C ALA A 345 -14.61 -17.84 -9.88
N SER A 346 -14.31 -17.75 -11.16
CA SER A 346 -14.92 -16.78 -12.06
C SER A 346 -16.43 -16.68 -11.85
N GLY A 347 -16.92 -15.47 -11.48
CA GLY A 347 -18.34 -15.20 -11.31
C GLY A 347 -18.93 -15.47 -9.92
N GLU A 348 -18.13 -15.59 -8.87
CA GLU A 348 -18.63 -15.81 -7.51
C GLU A 348 -18.21 -14.70 -6.54
N VAL A 349 -19.12 -14.36 -5.62
CA VAL A 349 -18.89 -13.56 -4.41
C VAL A 349 -19.28 -14.43 -3.22
N TRP A 350 -18.34 -14.62 -2.31
CA TRP A 350 -18.56 -15.45 -1.14
C TRP A 350 -19.00 -14.65 0.06
N THR A 351 -19.77 -15.27 0.93
CA THR A 351 -20.21 -14.70 2.21
C THR A 351 -19.81 -15.61 3.36
N PHE A 352 -19.63 -15.02 4.54
CA PHE A 352 -19.38 -15.76 5.76
C PHE A 352 -20.16 -15.11 6.89
N ASP A 353 -21.10 -15.87 7.45
CA ASP A 353 -21.87 -15.48 8.62
C ASP A 353 -20.99 -15.49 9.86
N THR A 354 -20.79 -14.34 10.47
CA THR A 354 -19.86 -14.15 11.58
C THR A 354 -20.37 -14.72 12.91
N GLU A 355 -21.66 -15.06 13.04
CA GLU A 355 -22.23 -15.73 14.20
C GLU A 355 -22.23 -17.25 14.04
N THR A 356 -22.80 -17.75 12.95
CA THR A 356 -22.96 -19.20 12.71
C THR A 356 -21.73 -19.87 12.11
N LYS A 357 -20.73 -19.08 11.65
CA LYS A 357 -19.50 -19.52 10.99
C LYS A 357 -19.74 -20.31 9.69
N LYS A 358 -20.85 -20.04 9.01
CA LYS A 358 -21.23 -20.70 7.75
C LYS A 358 -20.88 -19.85 6.55
N PHE A 359 -20.40 -20.52 5.50
CA PHE A 359 -20.18 -19.91 4.19
C PHE A 359 -21.41 -19.98 3.33
N GLY A 360 -21.60 -18.97 2.47
CA GLY A 360 -22.53 -18.91 1.38
C GLY A 360 -21.90 -18.23 0.16
N PHE A 361 -22.61 -18.13 -0.96
CA PHE A 361 -22.10 -17.41 -2.13
C PHE A 361 -23.26 -16.86 -2.99
N HIS A 362 -22.93 -15.84 -3.77
CA HIS A 362 -23.75 -15.29 -4.84
C HIS A 362 -22.98 -15.42 -6.14
N THR A 363 -23.70 -15.61 -7.25
CA THR A 363 -23.10 -15.64 -8.59
C THR A 363 -23.37 -14.34 -9.34
N PHE A 364 -22.46 -13.96 -10.21
CA PHE A 364 -22.63 -12.86 -11.15
C PHE A 364 -22.17 -13.29 -12.55
N THR A 365 -22.73 -12.64 -13.57
CA THR A 365 -22.32 -12.91 -14.95
C THR A 365 -20.98 -12.23 -15.22
N VAL A 366 -19.98 -13.02 -15.57
CA VAL A 366 -18.71 -12.51 -16.08
C VAL A 366 -18.93 -12.13 -17.55
N PRO A 367 -18.65 -10.88 -17.96
CA PRO A 367 -18.71 -10.52 -19.38
C PRO A 367 -17.79 -11.44 -20.19
N PRO A 368 -18.14 -11.77 -21.43
CA PRO A 368 -17.18 -12.38 -22.34
C PRO A 368 -15.94 -11.49 -22.43
N SER A 369 -14.78 -12.08 -22.61
CA SER A 369 -13.49 -11.36 -22.75
C SER A 369 -13.69 -10.10 -23.58
N TYR A 370 -13.02 -9.02 -23.21
CA TYR A 370 -13.09 -7.71 -23.87
C TYR A 370 -13.03 -7.90 -25.39
N PRO A 371 -13.90 -7.27 -26.18
CA PRO A 371 -13.93 -7.46 -27.63
C PRO A 371 -12.74 -6.87 -28.37
N ASP A 372 -11.84 -6.20 -27.67
CA ASP A 372 -10.66 -5.58 -28.23
C ASP A 372 -9.43 -6.41 -27.88
N ASP A 373 -8.83 -7.04 -28.88
CA ASP A 373 -7.59 -7.83 -28.80
C ASP A 373 -6.38 -7.03 -28.29
N SER A 374 -6.55 -5.73 -28.03
CA SER A 374 -5.50 -4.83 -27.54
C SER A 374 -5.25 -4.93 -26.03
N ILE A 375 -6.12 -5.60 -25.25
CA ILE A 375 -6.00 -5.66 -23.79
C ILE A 375 -5.44 -7.00 -23.35
N THR A 376 -4.19 -7.18 -23.62
CA THR A 376 -3.45 -8.34 -23.19
C THR A 376 -2.50 -7.92 -22.10
N GLN A 377 -2.90 -8.06 -20.85
CA GLN A 377 -1.99 -7.84 -19.73
C GLN A 377 -0.80 -8.82 -19.70
N TRP A 378 -0.82 -9.84 -20.55
CA TRP A 378 0.07 -10.99 -20.45
C TRP A 378 0.77 -11.40 -21.76
N SER A 379 0.45 -10.80 -22.89
CA SER A 379 1.19 -10.98 -24.11
C SER A 379 1.40 -9.64 -24.82
N LEU A 380 2.55 -9.05 -24.63
CA LEU A 380 3.02 -7.90 -25.39
C LEU A 380 3.89 -8.34 -26.58
N ILE A 381 3.92 -9.64 -26.84
CA ILE A 381 4.61 -10.21 -28.01
C ILE A 381 3.58 -10.31 -29.15
N PRO A 382 3.78 -9.56 -30.25
CA PRO A 382 2.86 -9.62 -31.37
C PRO A 382 2.74 -11.05 -31.92
N GLY A 383 1.50 -11.57 -31.99
CA GLY A 383 1.21 -12.88 -32.57
C GLY A 383 1.08 -14.05 -31.60
N GLU A 384 1.32 -13.86 -30.29
CA GLU A 384 1.03 -14.90 -29.32
C GLU A 384 -0.44 -14.93 -28.90
N PRO A 385 -1.07 -16.13 -28.85
CA PRO A 385 -2.43 -16.26 -28.33
C PRO A 385 -2.44 -15.96 -26.82
N LEU A 386 -3.43 -15.18 -26.39
CA LEU A 386 -3.65 -14.88 -24.98
C LEU A 386 -4.01 -16.14 -24.19
N PRO A 387 -3.43 -16.35 -23.01
CA PRO A 387 -3.99 -17.30 -22.08
C PRO A 387 -5.41 -16.85 -21.70
N PRO A 388 -6.34 -17.78 -21.46
CA PRO A 388 -7.70 -17.44 -21.04
C PRO A 388 -7.61 -16.61 -19.75
N VAL A 389 -8.03 -15.34 -19.81
CA VAL A 389 -8.10 -14.45 -18.66
C VAL A 389 -9.12 -15.02 -17.68
N ARG A 390 -8.66 -15.48 -16.53
CA ARG A 390 -9.57 -15.84 -15.45
C ARG A 390 -10.10 -14.53 -14.85
N ALA A 391 -11.39 -14.30 -14.97
CA ALA A 391 -12.06 -13.17 -14.35
C ALA A 391 -12.03 -13.32 -12.82
N THR A 392 -10.94 -12.85 -12.19
CA THR A 392 -10.81 -12.88 -10.73
C THR A 392 -11.29 -11.55 -10.17
N SER A 393 -12.32 -11.59 -9.32
CA SER A 393 -12.74 -10.41 -8.57
C SER A 393 -11.64 -9.98 -7.60
N TYR A 394 -11.27 -8.68 -7.66
CA TYR A 394 -10.12 -8.16 -6.91
C TYR A 394 -10.55 -7.47 -5.62
N ASP A 395 -11.28 -6.37 -5.70
CA ASP A 395 -11.82 -5.67 -4.53
C ASP A 395 -13.34 -5.70 -4.54
N ILE A 396 -13.94 -5.55 -3.37
CA ILE A 396 -15.39 -5.53 -3.17
C ILE A 396 -15.78 -4.47 -2.14
N LYS A 397 -16.83 -3.70 -2.46
CA LYS A 397 -17.47 -2.76 -1.53
C LYS A 397 -18.98 -2.87 -1.65
N ILE A 398 -19.69 -2.44 -0.62
CA ILE A 398 -21.14 -2.52 -0.50
C ILE A 398 -21.68 -1.11 -0.31
N ASP A 399 -22.66 -0.71 -1.13
CA ASP A 399 -23.29 0.59 -1.04
C ASP A 399 -24.31 0.68 0.12
N SER A 400 -24.87 1.88 0.32
CA SER A 400 -25.87 2.12 1.38
C SER A 400 -27.15 1.29 1.24
N LYS A 401 -27.41 0.75 0.03
CA LYS A 401 -28.59 -0.07 -0.30
C LYS A 401 -28.33 -1.58 -0.19
N GLY A 402 -27.07 -1.97 0.03
CA GLY A 402 -26.65 -3.37 0.11
C GLY A 402 -26.23 -3.99 -1.23
N LYS A 403 -26.09 -3.18 -2.27
CA LYS A 403 -25.60 -3.62 -3.57
C LYS A 403 -24.09 -3.78 -3.54
N TYR A 404 -23.56 -4.85 -4.13
CA TYR A 404 -22.12 -5.12 -4.20
C TYR A 404 -21.52 -4.50 -5.45
N PHE A 405 -20.34 -3.94 -5.30
CA PHE A 405 -19.51 -3.47 -6.40
C PHE A 405 -18.15 -4.16 -6.34
N LEU A 406 -17.71 -4.69 -7.48
CA LEU A 406 -16.47 -5.47 -7.59
C LEU A 406 -15.62 -4.96 -8.74
N THR A 407 -14.32 -4.94 -8.55
CA THR A 407 -13.37 -4.82 -9.65
C THR A 407 -12.97 -6.19 -10.15
N ILE A 408 -12.87 -6.36 -11.45
CA ILE A 408 -12.36 -7.59 -12.08
C ILE A 408 -10.94 -7.35 -12.55
N TYR A 409 -10.02 -8.06 -11.90
CA TYR A 409 -8.61 -8.01 -12.25
C TYR A 409 -8.36 -8.56 -13.65
N GLY A 410 -7.54 -7.86 -14.42
CA GLY A 410 -7.18 -8.29 -15.79
C GLY A 410 -8.23 -7.97 -16.87
N MET A 411 -9.46 -7.61 -16.49
CA MET A 411 -10.52 -7.25 -17.45
C MET A 411 -10.90 -5.77 -17.39
N GLY A 412 -10.38 -5.00 -16.44
CA GLY A 412 -10.71 -3.58 -16.27
C GLY A 412 -12.19 -3.29 -16.15
N THR A 413 -12.92 -4.18 -15.50
CA THR A 413 -14.38 -4.16 -15.41
C THR A 413 -14.81 -3.87 -13.98
N LEU A 414 -15.76 -2.96 -13.82
CA LEU A 414 -16.55 -2.78 -12.61
C LEU A 414 -17.85 -3.58 -12.75
N ILE A 415 -18.12 -4.46 -11.80
CA ILE A 415 -19.38 -5.20 -11.72
C ILE A 415 -20.24 -4.62 -10.59
N SER A 416 -21.51 -4.39 -10.85
CA SER A 416 -22.52 -4.25 -9.79
C SER A 416 -23.31 -5.55 -9.67
N LEU A 417 -23.59 -5.99 -8.45
CA LEU A 417 -24.40 -7.18 -8.16
C LEU A 417 -25.41 -6.86 -7.06
N ASP A 418 -26.67 -7.09 -7.36
CA ASP A 418 -27.72 -7.08 -6.34
C ASP A 418 -27.81 -8.48 -5.73
N PRO A 419 -27.42 -8.67 -4.45
CA PRO A 419 -27.40 -10.01 -3.85
C PRO A 419 -28.80 -10.60 -3.59
N VAL A 420 -29.86 -9.77 -3.61
CA VAL A 420 -31.24 -10.23 -3.37
C VAL A 420 -31.86 -10.78 -4.66
N THR A 421 -31.65 -10.07 -5.76
CA THR A 421 -32.25 -10.45 -7.07
C THR A 421 -31.32 -11.30 -7.93
N GLY A 422 -29.99 -11.31 -7.62
CA GLY A 422 -28.96 -11.94 -8.43
C GLY A 422 -28.63 -11.16 -9.71
N VAL A 423 -29.24 -9.99 -9.94
CA VAL A 423 -28.99 -9.19 -11.14
C VAL A 423 -27.61 -8.53 -11.05
N SER A 424 -26.78 -8.77 -12.06
CA SER A 424 -25.47 -8.14 -12.20
C SER A 424 -25.35 -7.36 -13.50
N LYS A 425 -24.52 -6.30 -13.48
CA LYS A 425 -24.22 -5.47 -14.64
C LYS A 425 -22.74 -5.09 -14.66
N ALA A 426 -22.15 -5.07 -15.85
CA ALA A 426 -20.75 -4.72 -16.08
C ALA A 426 -20.63 -3.31 -16.66
N TYR A 427 -19.59 -2.59 -16.21
CA TYR A 427 -19.25 -1.24 -16.67
C TYR A 427 -17.76 -1.18 -16.98
N HIS A 428 -17.41 -0.50 -18.05
CA HIS A 428 -16.04 -0.42 -18.55
C HIS A 428 -15.62 1.03 -18.74
N PRO A 429 -14.53 1.50 -18.14
CA PRO A 429 -13.90 2.77 -18.52
C PRO A 429 -13.27 2.64 -19.92
N GLU A 430 -13.01 3.77 -20.55
CA GLU A 430 -12.32 3.81 -21.83
C GLU A 430 -10.83 3.40 -21.71
N GLY A 431 -10.29 2.80 -22.75
CA GLY A 431 -8.86 2.44 -22.84
C GLY A 431 -8.54 1.05 -22.28
N THR A 432 -7.32 0.90 -21.74
CA THR A 432 -6.80 -0.36 -21.19
C THR A 432 -6.85 -0.37 -19.66
N PRO A 433 -8.01 -0.58 -19.06
CA PRO A 433 -8.13 -0.50 -17.62
C PRO A 433 -7.58 -1.74 -16.92
N SER A 434 -7.00 -1.52 -15.74
CA SER A 434 -6.70 -2.58 -14.77
C SER A 434 -7.14 -2.07 -13.41
N MET A 435 -8.35 -2.39 -13.04
CA MET A 435 -8.91 -1.91 -11.77
C MET A 435 -8.35 -2.70 -10.59
N ARG A 436 -8.07 -1.98 -9.50
CA ARG A 436 -7.60 -2.55 -8.23
C ARG A 436 -8.59 -2.21 -7.11
N GLY A 437 -8.24 -1.24 -6.28
CA GLY A 437 -9.01 -0.86 -5.11
C GLY A 437 -10.30 -0.11 -5.42
N LEU A 438 -11.27 -0.26 -4.53
CA LEU A 438 -12.57 0.42 -4.53
C LEU A 438 -12.81 1.19 -3.23
N ALA A 439 -13.59 2.27 -3.33
CA ALA A 439 -14.22 2.92 -2.19
C ALA A 439 -15.60 3.42 -2.59
N ILE A 440 -16.52 3.56 -1.63
CA ILE A 440 -17.84 4.14 -1.85
C ILE A 440 -17.98 5.38 -0.97
N ASP A 441 -18.36 6.50 -1.55
CA ASP A 441 -18.58 7.75 -0.83
C ASP A 441 -20.00 7.83 -0.21
N ALA A 442 -20.24 8.86 0.58
CA ALA A 442 -21.54 9.06 1.25
C ALA A 442 -22.72 9.30 0.28
N GLN A 443 -22.48 9.53 -0.98
CA GLN A 443 -23.45 9.66 -2.04
C GLN A 443 -23.63 8.39 -2.87
N ASP A 444 -23.07 7.28 -2.44
CA ASP A 444 -23.00 6.00 -3.13
C ASP A 444 -22.24 6.02 -4.47
N ASN A 445 -21.42 7.05 -4.74
CA ASN A 445 -20.53 6.97 -5.89
C ASN A 445 -19.42 5.96 -5.60
N VAL A 446 -19.07 5.17 -6.62
CA VAL A 446 -18.01 4.16 -6.53
C VAL A 446 -16.72 4.74 -7.10
N TRP A 447 -15.73 4.91 -6.25
CA TRP A 447 -14.40 5.35 -6.63
C TRP A 447 -13.50 4.14 -6.84
N PHE A 448 -12.70 4.14 -7.90
CA PHE A 448 -11.83 3.03 -8.23
C PHE A 448 -10.47 3.47 -8.74
N SER A 449 -9.49 2.64 -8.49
CA SER A 449 -8.15 2.82 -9.06
C SER A 449 -8.10 2.17 -10.45
N ASN A 450 -7.83 2.98 -11.49
CA ASN A 450 -7.45 2.48 -12.80
C ASN A 450 -5.91 2.40 -12.87
N TYR A 451 -5.39 1.25 -12.43
CA TYR A 451 -3.96 1.02 -12.19
C TYR A 451 -3.10 1.19 -13.44
N ASN A 452 -3.40 0.47 -14.53
CA ASN A 452 -2.67 0.58 -15.80
C ASN A 452 -3.11 1.79 -16.64
N GLY A 453 -4.30 2.33 -16.40
CA GLY A 453 -4.77 3.56 -17.02
C GLY A 453 -4.18 4.82 -16.37
N HIS A 454 -3.45 4.65 -15.25
CA HIS A 454 -2.81 5.75 -14.53
C HIS A 454 -3.77 6.83 -14.03
N LYS A 455 -5.00 6.46 -13.66
CA LYS A 455 -6.07 7.39 -13.30
C LYS A 455 -6.82 6.97 -12.03
N LEU A 456 -7.46 7.94 -11.39
CA LEU A 456 -8.52 7.73 -10.43
C LEU A 456 -9.86 7.77 -11.15
N GLY A 457 -10.69 6.75 -10.99
CA GLY A 457 -12.01 6.68 -11.62
C GLY A 457 -13.15 6.88 -10.61
N LYS A 458 -14.26 7.44 -11.09
CA LYS A 458 -15.54 7.57 -10.38
C LYS A 458 -16.64 6.99 -11.25
N PHE A 459 -17.45 6.10 -10.70
CA PHE A 459 -18.70 5.63 -11.28
C PHE A 459 -19.89 6.19 -10.47
N ASP A 460 -20.83 6.82 -11.14
CA ASP A 460 -22.10 7.28 -10.54
C ASP A 460 -23.19 6.22 -10.84
N PRO A 461 -23.67 5.46 -9.86
CA PRO A 461 -24.65 4.41 -10.09
C PRO A 461 -26.07 4.91 -10.44
N ARG A 462 -26.33 6.22 -10.30
CA ARG A 462 -27.63 6.83 -10.65
C ARG A 462 -27.73 7.12 -12.13
N THR A 463 -26.62 7.52 -12.74
CA THR A 463 -26.50 7.85 -14.17
C THR A 463 -25.80 6.76 -14.98
N GLU A 464 -25.18 5.81 -14.28
CA GLU A 464 -24.34 4.73 -14.83
C GLU A 464 -23.16 5.27 -15.67
N THR A 465 -22.63 6.43 -15.29
CA THR A 465 -21.52 7.09 -16.01
C THR A 465 -20.22 6.93 -15.25
N ILE A 466 -19.13 6.80 -16.01
CA ILE A 466 -17.75 6.79 -15.50
C ILE A 466 -17.09 8.12 -15.86
N LYS A 467 -16.39 8.71 -14.89
CA LYS A 467 -15.48 9.83 -15.08
C LYS A 467 -14.11 9.47 -14.51
N GLU A 468 -13.06 9.79 -15.24
CA GLU A 468 -11.69 9.53 -14.82
C GLU A 468 -10.91 10.84 -14.65
N TYR A 469 -9.97 10.84 -13.70
CA TYR A 469 -9.17 11.99 -13.31
C TYR A 469 -7.69 11.63 -13.40
N GLN A 470 -6.91 12.49 -14.06
CA GLN A 470 -5.47 12.30 -14.25
C GLN A 470 -4.69 12.88 -13.08
N PRO A 471 -3.93 12.06 -12.33
CA PRO A 471 -3.01 12.55 -11.29
C PRO A 471 -1.90 13.45 -11.86
N PRO A 472 -1.30 14.33 -11.02
CA PRO A 472 -0.13 15.13 -11.40
C PRO A 472 1.08 14.27 -11.75
N THR A 473 1.36 13.22 -10.98
CA THR A 473 2.44 12.27 -11.26
C THR A 473 2.12 11.48 -12.53
N LYS A 474 2.92 11.71 -13.59
CA LYS A 474 2.84 10.90 -14.81
C LYS A 474 3.22 9.46 -14.50
N ASN A 475 2.51 8.50 -15.09
CA ASN A 475 2.64 7.07 -14.80
C ASN A 475 2.36 6.69 -13.32
N ALA A 476 1.56 7.49 -12.61
CA ALA A 476 1.01 7.09 -11.32
C ALA A 476 0.27 5.76 -11.44
N THR A 477 0.32 4.94 -10.40
CA THR A 477 -0.40 3.66 -10.35
C THR A 477 -1.30 3.61 -9.12
N PRO A 478 -2.48 4.27 -9.18
CA PRO A 478 -3.44 4.21 -8.09
C PRO A 478 -3.75 2.76 -7.73
N TYR A 479 -3.63 2.40 -6.44
CA TYR A 479 -3.81 1.01 -5.99
C TYR A 479 -4.97 0.87 -5.00
N GLY A 480 -4.76 1.07 -3.71
CA GLY A 480 -5.82 1.09 -2.71
C GLY A 480 -6.56 2.43 -2.74
N VAL A 481 -7.87 2.42 -2.59
CA VAL A 481 -8.71 3.62 -2.52
C VAL A 481 -9.49 3.63 -1.21
N THR A 482 -9.60 4.78 -0.57
CA THR A 482 -10.45 4.99 0.61
C THR A 482 -11.05 6.40 0.60
N VAL A 483 -12.10 6.60 1.39
CA VAL A 483 -12.76 7.90 1.57
C VAL A 483 -12.61 8.32 3.02
N ASP A 484 -12.17 9.54 3.27
CA ASP A 484 -12.11 10.07 4.63
C ASP A 484 -13.45 10.69 5.07
N LYS A 485 -13.55 11.03 6.36
CA LYS A 485 -14.78 11.60 6.95
C LYS A 485 -15.19 12.95 6.36
N ALA A 486 -14.27 13.67 5.75
CA ALA A 486 -14.54 14.94 5.08
C ALA A 486 -15.01 14.75 3.63
N GLY A 487 -14.96 13.52 3.13
CA GLY A 487 -15.36 13.16 1.76
C GLY A 487 -14.23 13.29 0.74
N TYR A 488 -12.98 13.48 1.17
CA TYR A 488 -11.84 13.40 0.27
C TYR A 488 -11.55 11.94 -0.08
N ILE A 489 -11.15 11.74 -1.33
CA ILE A 489 -10.74 10.43 -1.83
C ILE A 489 -9.23 10.31 -1.68
N TRP A 490 -8.79 9.24 -1.05
CA TRP A 490 -7.39 8.91 -0.91
C TRP A 490 -7.06 7.68 -1.73
N TYR A 491 -5.92 7.70 -2.40
CA TYR A 491 -5.35 6.48 -2.98
C TYR A 491 -3.85 6.40 -2.71
N SER A 492 -3.37 5.15 -2.65
CA SER A 492 -1.95 4.86 -2.63
C SER A 492 -1.42 4.79 -4.06
N ASP A 493 -0.30 5.44 -4.33
CA ASP A 493 0.41 5.32 -5.61
C ASP A 493 1.61 4.40 -5.43
N LEU A 494 1.46 3.13 -5.85
CA LEU A 494 2.46 2.10 -5.63
C LEU A 494 3.79 2.43 -6.32
N VAL A 495 3.75 2.88 -7.56
CA VAL A 495 4.94 3.15 -8.38
C VAL A 495 5.44 4.59 -8.18
N GLY A 496 4.54 5.54 -8.01
CA GLY A 496 4.87 6.93 -7.72
C GLY A 496 5.39 7.16 -6.30
N ASN A 497 5.24 6.17 -5.42
CA ASN A 497 5.68 6.24 -4.02
C ASN A 497 5.03 7.38 -3.22
N ASN A 498 3.74 7.62 -3.46
CA ASN A 498 2.95 8.68 -2.84
C ASN A 498 1.72 8.12 -2.14
N LEU A 499 1.20 8.87 -1.16
CA LEU A 499 -0.22 8.88 -0.87
C LEU A 499 -0.83 10.11 -1.50
N THR A 500 -1.96 9.95 -2.17
CA THR A 500 -2.58 11.07 -2.89
C THR A 500 -4.00 11.29 -2.40
N ARG A 501 -4.32 12.55 -2.10
CA ARG A 501 -5.66 13.01 -1.75
C ARG A 501 -6.28 13.74 -2.93
N PHE A 502 -7.52 13.43 -3.23
CA PHE A 502 -8.32 14.09 -4.25
C PHE A 502 -9.55 14.73 -3.62
N ASP A 503 -9.82 15.98 -3.97
CA ASP A 503 -11.03 16.68 -3.58
C ASP A 503 -12.09 16.55 -4.70
N PRO A 504 -13.20 15.82 -4.48
CA PRO A 504 -14.23 15.65 -5.50
C PRO A 504 -14.97 16.95 -5.90
N LYS A 505 -14.89 17.99 -5.06
CA LYS A 505 -15.58 19.28 -5.31
C LYS A 505 -14.77 20.20 -6.19
N THR A 506 -13.46 20.25 -5.99
CA THR A 506 -12.54 21.12 -6.73
C THR A 506 -11.77 20.39 -7.82
N GLU A 507 -11.84 19.06 -7.83
CA GLU A 507 -11.09 18.15 -8.70
C GLU A 507 -9.55 18.33 -8.59
N GLN A 508 -9.07 18.75 -7.41
CA GLN A 508 -7.67 18.98 -7.16
C GLN A 508 -7.02 17.82 -6.44
N PHE A 509 -5.81 17.48 -6.86
CA PHE A 509 -4.97 16.48 -6.23
C PHE A 509 -3.93 17.12 -5.30
N ILE A 510 -3.63 16.43 -4.20
CA ILE A 510 -2.49 16.71 -3.33
C ILE A 510 -1.72 15.42 -3.15
N GLU A 511 -0.47 15.40 -3.61
CA GLU A 511 0.43 14.26 -3.49
C GLU A 511 1.35 14.45 -2.29
N TYR A 512 1.51 13.38 -1.49
CA TYR A 512 2.35 13.32 -0.31
C TYR A 512 3.42 12.24 -0.54
N PRO A 513 4.64 12.63 -0.96
CA PRO A 513 5.74 11.67 -1.16
C PRO A 513 6.05 10.92 0.13
N LEU A 514 6.24 9.61 0.02
CA LEU A 514 6.62 8.79 1.15
C LEU A 514 8.14 8.89 1.41
N PRO A 515 8.54 8.97 2.69
CA PRO A 515 9.95 9.11 3.04
C PRO A 515 10.77 7.83 2.79
N THR A 516 10.14 6.67 2.90
CA THR A 516 10.76 5.41 2.53
C THR A 516 10.78 5.29 1.01
N ARG A 517 11.97 5.11 0.45
CA ARG A 517 12.15 4.86 -0.96
C ARG A 517 11.48 3.54 -1.36
N ASP A 518 10.78 3.54 -2.50
CA ASP A 518 10.10 2.35 -3.01
C ASP A 518 9.27 1.62 -1.93
N ALA A 519 8.56 2.41 -1.11
CA ALA A 519 7.75 1.89 -0.02
C ALA A 519 6.71 0.86 -0.48
N GLY A 520 6.21 1.02 -1.70
CA GLY A 520 5.17 0.17 -2.29
C GLY A 520 3.87 0.25 -1.50
N PRO A 521 3.28 1.44 -1.29
CA PRO A 521 2.04 1.58 -0.52
C PRO A 521 0.90 0.88 -1.23
N LYS A 522 0.12 0.07 -0.49
CA LYS A 522 -1.03 -0.64 -1.05
C LYS A 522 -2.34 -0.19 -0.39
N PHE A 523 -2.90 -0.93 0.54
CA PHE A 523 -4.19 -0.57 1.14
C PHE A 523 -4.02 0.38 2.33
N MET A 524 -5.05 1.20 2.51
CA MET A 524 -5.11 2.25 3.52
C MET A 524 -6.41 2.16 4.33
N SER A 525 -6.39 2.73 5.53
CA SER A 525 -7.55 2.86 6.39
C SER A 525 -7.53 4.20 7.11
N VAL A 526 -8.71 4.78 7.32
CA VAL A 526 -8.87 6.07 8.00
C VAL A 526 -9.18 5.83 9.47
N ASP A 527 -8.46 6.49 10.38
CA ASP A 527 -8.75 6.41 11.81
C ASP A 527 -9.86 7.37 12.26
N ALA A 528 -10.21 7.31 13.56
CA ALA A 528 -11.23 8.17 14.14
C ALA A 528 -10.90 9.67 14.03
N ASN A 529 -9.62 10.03 13.95
CA ASN A 529 -9.11 11.39 13.89
C ASN A 529 -8.85 11.89 12.45
N GLY A 530 -9.23 11.10 11.44
CA GLY A 530 -9.05 11.42 10.03
C GLY A 530 -7.60 11.24 9.52
N LYS A 531 -6.76 10.54 10.27
CA LYS A 531 -5.40 10.16 9.83
C LYS A 531 -5.48 8.92 8.96
N ILE A 532 -4.62 8.87 7.96
CA ILE A 532 -4.56 7.74 7.01
C ILE A 532 -3.45 6.81 7.43
N TRP A 533 -3.80 5.58 7.77
CA TRP A 533 -2.89 4.49 8.05
C TRP A 533 -2.69 3.66 6.79
N PHE A 534 -1.47 3.23 6.52
CA PHE A 534 -1.11 2.51 5.29
C PHE A 534 0.00 1.48 5.55
N THR A 535 0.14 0.56 4.62
CA THR A 535 1.22 -0.44 4.61
C THR A 535 2.27 -0.07 3.58
N GLU A 536 3.52 -0.41 3.87
CA GLU A 536 4.66 -0.31 2.96
C GLU A 536 5.18 -1.72 2.66
N VAL A 537 4.70 -2.29 1.56
CA VAL A 537 4.98 -3.70 1.22
C VAL A 537 6.48 -3.93 1.04
N MET A 538 7.16 -3.01 0.35
CA MET A 538 8.61 -3.09 0.09
C MET A 538 9.41 -2.41 1.20
N GLY A 539 8.82 -1.42 1.89
CA GLY A 539 9.47 -0.69 2.98
C GLY A 539 9.55 -1.45 4.31
N ALA A 540 8.87 -2.60 4.42
CA ALA A 540 8.77 -3.40 5.65
C ALA A 540 8.26 -2.58 6.86
N LYS A 541 7.28 -1.69 6.63
CA LYS A 541 6.74 -0.77 7.63
C LYS A 541 5.22 -0.68 7.55
N ILE A 542 4.64 -0.17 8.62
CA ILE A 542 3.35 0.51 8.58
C ILE A 542 3.58 2.00 8.71
N GLY A 543 2.74 2.79 8.08
CA GLY A 543 2.81 4.23 8.11
C GLY A 543 1.50 4.90 8.52
N MET A 544 1.60 6.14 8.97
CA MET A 544 0.46 7.00 9.25
C MET A 544 0.77 8.41 8.74
N ILE A 545 -0.14 9.00 8.00
CA ILE A 545 -0.09 10.41 7.63
C ILE A 545 -1.17 11.22 8.36
N ASP A 546 -0.75 12.29 9.01
CA ASP A 546 -1.61 13.41 9.44
C ASP A 546 -1.44 14.51 8.39
N PRO A 547 -2.43 14.77 7.54
CA PRO A 547 -2.29 15.74 6.45
C PRO A 547 -2.27 17.20 6.91
N GLY A 548 -2.48 17.46 8.22
CA GLY A 548 -2.47 18.81 8.78
C GLY A 548 -3.66 19.68 8.34
N ILE A 549 -4.76 19.08 7.88
CA ILE A 549 -5.95 19.80 7.45
C ILE A 549 -6.67 20.37 8.66
N GLY A 550 -6.96 21.68 8.65
CA GLY A 550 -7.74 22.32 9.72
C GLY A 550 -6.94 22.69 10.97
N LYS A 551 -5.61 22.76 10.91
CA LYS A 551 -4.76 23.34 11.98
C LYS A 551 -4.41 24.77 11.69
#